data_2cba7b9a0d2ee921e5a782c47abe110a
#
_entry.id   2cba7b9a0d2ee921e5a782c47abe110a
#
_cell.length_a   1.000
_cell.length_b   1.000
_cell.length_c   1.000
_cell.angle_alpha   90.00
_cell.angle_beta   90.00
_cell.angle_gamma   90.00
#
_symmetry.space_group_name_H-M   'P 1'
#
loop_
_entity.id
_entity.type
_entity.pdbx_description
1 polymer ?
#
loop_
_entity_poly.entity_id
_entity_poly.type
_entity_poly.pdbx_seq_one_letter_code
_entity_poly.pdbx_strand_id
1 'polypeptide(L)'
;MHIDSLNLVYFDKDTSFDYLYPRRIQNLSDMHWTPLEIAKKSSEYLSAPNSKVLDIGSGVGKFCITAGFFAPETLFYGVEQRRDLFNLAESVKNTLDLSNVKFIHNNITALDFELFDSFYFFNSFYENIKPDLGIDTKIEANSELYNYYTNYVYQQLDQRPSGTRLVTYHGSAKQIPSSYKLIDNTHHYALKMWMRE
;
A
#
# COMPACT_ATOMS: atom_id res chain seq x y z
N MET A 1 6.16 19.54 13.19
CA MET A 1 4.86 19.64 12.49
C MET A 1 3.76 19.62 13.56
N HIS A 2 2.93 20.65 13.69
CA HIS A 2 1.77 20.60 14.57
C HIS A 2 0.76 19.67 13.92
N ILE A 3 0.50 18.51 14.55
CA ILE A 3 -0.65 17.66 14.19
C ILE A 3 -1.89 18.49 14.48
N ASP A 4 -2.59 18.91 13.43
CA ASP A 4 -3.83 19.65 13.59
C ASP A 4 -4.85 18.71 14.23
N SER A 5 -5.36 19.06 15.41
CA SER A 5 -6.33 18.24 16.17
C SER A 5 -7.59 17.92 15.38
N LEU A 6 -7.92 18.72 14.36
CA LEU A 6 -9.02 18.48 13.42
C LEU A 6 -8.77 17.25 12.53
N ASN A 7 -7.52 16.97 12.16
CA ASN A 7 -7.20 15.81 11.30
C ASN A 7 -7.25 14.48 12.06
N LEU A 8 -7.01 14.47 13.38
CA LEU A 8 -7.07 13.25 14.22
C LEU A 8 -8.42 12.54 14.15
N VAL A 9 -9.52 13.27 13.95
CA VAL A 9 -10.86 12.69 13.84
C VAL A 9 -10.99 11.68 12.70
N TYR A 10 -10.29 11.90 11.60
CA TYR A 10 -10.31 10.99 10.45
C TYR A 10 -9.56 9.67 10.72
N PHE A 11 -8.60 9.66 11.64
CA PHE A 11 -7.77 8.49 11.96
C PHE A 11 -8.22 7.72 13.20
N ASP A 12 -9.41 8.04 13.74
CA ASP A 12 -10.01 7.35 14.89
C ASP A 12 -10.51 5.94 14.50
N LYS A 13 -11.23 5.84 13.39
CA LYS A 13 -11.76 4.57 12.86
C LYS A 13 -11.94 4.61 11.34
N ASP A 14 -11.96 3.42 10.71
CA ASP A 14 -12.06 3.28 9.26
C ASP A 14 -13.23 4.07 8.67
N THR A 15 -14.41 3.99 9.26
CA THR A 15 -15.57 4.75 8.77
C THR A 15 -15.37 6.26 8.79
N SER A 16 -14.65 6.81 9.77
CA SER A 16 -14.33 8.24 9.82
C SER A 16 -13.36 8.62 8.70
N PHE A 17 -12.35 7.79 8.45
CA PHE A 17 -11.42 8.01 7.35
C PHE A 17 -12.10 7.92 5.98
N ASP A 18 -12.99 6.93 5.82
CA ASP A 18 -13.66 6.67 4.56
C ASP A 18 -14.62 7.80 4.13
N TYR A 19 -15.07 8.64 5.05
CA TYR A 19 -15.81 9.87 4.72
C TYR A 19 -15.03 10.88 3.86
N LEU A 20 -13.71 10.78 3.81
CA LEU A 20 -12.88 11.57 2.91
C LEU A 20 -13.10 11.22 1.42
N TYR A 21 -13.75 10.09 1.14
CA TYR A 21 -14.00 9.58 -0.21
C TYR A 21 -15.47 9.63 -0.60
N PRO A 22 -15.78 9.66 -1.92
CA PRO A 22 -17.15 9.49 -2.41
C PRO A 22 -17.77 8.16 -1.97
N ARG A 23 -19.10 8.11 -1.82
CA ARG A 23 -19.83 6.93 -1.35
C ARG A 23 -19.49 5.63 -2.07
N ARG A 24 -19.25 5.69 -3.38
CA ARG A 24 -18.82 4.53 -4.17
C ARG A 24 -17.53 3.90 -3.61
N ILE A 25 -16.58 4.71 -3.21
CA ILE A 25 -15.29 4.27 -2.66
C ILE A 25 -15.43 3.77 -1.22
N GLN A 26 -16.26 4.42 -0.42
CA GLN A 26 -16.57 3.96 0.94
C GLN A 26 -17.12 2.53 0.93
N ASN A 27 -18.00 2.20 -0.02
CA ASN A 27 -18.60 0.87 -0.14
C ASN A 27 -17.59 -0.24 -0.54
N LEU A 28 -16.40 0.12 -0.98
CA LEU A 28 -15.32 -0.81 -1.33
C LEU A 28 -14.32 -1.02 -0.17
N SER A 29 -14.46 -0.26 0.93
CA SER A 29 -13.43 -0.16 1.97
C SER A 29 -13.10 -1.49 2.61
N ASP A 30 -14.11 -2.25 3.02
CA ASP A 30 -13.92 -3.52 3.74
C ASP A 30 -13.14 -4.57 2.92
N MET A 31 -13.16 -4.48 1.60
CA MET A 31 -12.54 -5.46 0.71
C MET A 31 -11.22 -4.99 0.09
N HIS A 32 -11.11 -3.70 -0.22
CA HIS A 32 -10.05 -3.19 -1.08
C HIS A 32 -9.08 -2.22 -0.41
N TRP A 33 -9.46 -1.62 0.73
CA TRP A 33 -8.60 -0.62 1.35
C TRP A 33 -8.01 -1.13 2.67
N THR A 34 -6.73 -0.85 2.88
CA THR A 34 -6.03 -1.22 4.12
C THR A 34 -6.73 -0.61 5.33
N PRO A 35 -7.16 -1.41 6.34
CA PRO A 35 -7.69 -0.88 7.59
C PRO A 35 -6.67 0.03 8.30
N LEU A 36 -7.14 1.06 9.01
CA LEU A 36 -6.28 2.02 9.72
C LEU A 36 -5.31 1.36 10.69
N GLU A 37 -5.78 0.37 11.45
CA GLU A 37 -4.95 -0.39 12.39
C GLU A 37 -3.80 -1.12 11.67
N ILE A 38 -4.10 -1.76 10.53
CA ILE A 38 -3.12 -2.45 9.70
C ILE A 38 -2.11 -1.45 9.12
N ALA A 39 -2.61 -0.31 8.60
CA ALA A 39 -1.74 0.73 8.04
C ALA A 39 -0.79 1.30 9.09
N LYS A 40 -1.30 1.61 10.29
CA LYS A 40 -0.49 2.11 11.41
C LYS A 40 0.58 1.10 11.83
N LYS A 41 0.20 -0.16 12.07
CA LYS A 41 1.14 -1.21 12.48
C LYS A 41 2.19 -1.49 11.40
N SER A 42 1.79 -1.45 10.13
CA SER A 42 2.71 -1.60 9.01
C SER A 42 3.69 -0.44 8.91
N SER A 43 3.22 0.79 9.12
CA SER A 43 4.08 1.97 9.10
C SER A 43 5.11 1.95 10.22
N GLU A 44 4.75 1.52 11.44
CA GLU A 44 5.69 1.36 12.57
C GLU A 44 6.86 0.43 12.20
N TYR A 45 6.60 -0.65 11.46
CA TYR A 45 7.65 -1.57 11.02
C TYR A 45 8.47 -1.05 9.84
N LEU A 46 7.83 -0.40 8.85
CA LEU A 46 8.48 0.02 7.60
C LEU A 46 9.26 1.33 7.73
N SER A 47 8.89 2.19 8.68
CA SER A 47 9.41 3.56 8.77
C SER A 47 10.82 3.63 9.33
N ALA A 48 11.61 4.53 8.76
CA ALA A 48 12.85 5.02 9.30
C ALA A 48 13.02 6.50 8.85
N PRO A 49 13.74 7.35 9.61
CA PRO A 49 13.96 8.74 9.23
C PRO A 49 14.53 8.84 7.80
N ASN A 50 13.91 9.69 6.98
CA ASN A 50 14.27 9.94 5.57
C ASN A 50 14.20 8.72 4.63
N SER A 51 13.70 7.57 5.08
CA SER A 51 13.49 6.41 4.21
C SER A 51 12.28 6.58 3.29
N LYS A 52 12.27 5.82 2.21
CA LYS A 52 11.21 5.80 1.19
C LYS A 52 10.51 4.44 1.20
N VAL A 53 9.22 4.44 1.46
CA VAL A 53 8.37 3.25 1.44
C VAL A 53 7.50 3.27 0.19
N LEU A 54 7.47 2.17 -0.58
CA LEU A 54 6.58 2.02 -1.73
C LEU A 54 5.37 1.14 -1.38
N ASP A 55 4.18 1.65 -1.59
CA ASP A 55 2.91 0.92 -1.60
C ASP A 55 2.60 0.44 -3.02
N ILE A 56 2.61 -0.88 -3.20
CA ILE A 56 2.45 -1.55 -4.50
C ILE A 56 0.95 -1.72 -4.80
N GLY A 57 0.41 -0.85 -5.67
CA GLY A 57 -1.02 -0.81 -5.98
C GLY A 57 -1.81 -0.09 -4.88
N SER A 58 -1.54 1.19 -4.72
CA SER A 58 -2.01 1.98 -3.56
C SER A 58 -3.51 2.28 -3.56
N GLY A 59 -4.22 2.00 -4.65
CA GLY A 59 -5.65 2.31 -4.75
C GLY A 59 -5.93 3.79 -4.49
N VAL A 60 -6.82 4.07 -3.54
CA VAL A 60 -7.18 5.43 -3.09
C VAL A 60 -6.17 6.00 -2.08
N GLY A 61 -5.05 5.32 -1.83
CA GLY A 61 -3.96 5.82 -1.00
C GLY A 61 -4.15 5.68 0.51
N LYS A 62 -5.13 4.92 0.98
CA LYS A 62 -5.46 4.84 2.42
C LYS A 62 -4.27 4.40 3.27
N PHE A 63 -3.45 3.43 2.81
CA PHE A 63 -2.21 3.05 3.50
C PHE A 63 -1.22 4.21 3.56
N CYS A 64 -0.82 4.79 2.42
CA CYS A 64 0.18 5.86 2.36
C CYS A 64 -0.22 7.08 3.19
N ILE A 65 -1.50 7.48 3.12
CA ILE A 65 -2.04 8.63 3.84
C ILE A 65 -2.00 8.37 5.35
N THR A 66 -2.45 7.19 5.80
CA THR A 66 -2.41 6.81 7.22
C THR A 66 -0.97 6.71 7.72
N ALA A 67 -0.12 6.02 6.98
CA ALA A 67 1.29 5.87 7.32
C ALA A 67 2.03 7.22 7.37
N GLY A 68 1.78 8.08 6.39
CA GLY A 68 2.38 9.42 6.34
C GLY A 68 1.95 10.32 7.49
N PHE A 69 0.71 10.19 7.96
CA PHE A 69 0.23 10.92 9.13
C PHE A 69 0.92 10.47 10.42
N PHE A 70 1.11 9.16 10.63
CA PHE A 70 1.70 8.63 11.85
C PHE A 70 3.23 8.58 11.84
N ALA A 71 3.88 8.62 10.67
CA ALA A 71 5.33 8.59 10.51
C ALA A 71 5.84 9.75 9.63
N PRO A 72 5.80 11.00 10.13
CA PRO A 72 6.05 12.21 9.34
C PRO A 72 7.49 12.35 8.84
N GLU A 73 8.45 11.62 9.40
CA GLU A 73 9.86 11.64 8.97
C GLU A 73 10.16 10.63 7.85
N THR A 74 9.19 9.81 7.47
CA THR A 74 9.29 8.81 6.38
C THR A 74 8.55 9.29 5.15
N LEU A 75 9.10 9.04 3.97
CA LEU A 75 8.46 9.36 2.70
C LEU A 75 7.69 8.14 2.19
N PHE A 76 6.38 8.29 2.00
CA PHE A 76 5.52 7.24 1.47
C PHE A 76 5.15 7.52 0.03
N TYR A 77 5.33 6.52 -0.83
CA TYR A 77 4.99 6.57 -2.24
C TYR A 77 3.95 5.50 -2.53
N GLY A 78 2.88 5.87 -3.22
CA GLY A 78 1.87 4.92 -3.70
C GLY A 78 1.84 4.90 -5.22
N VAL A 79 1.93 3.71 -5.84
CA VAL A 79 1.73 3.56 -7.28
C VAL A 79 0.35 3.00 -7.56
N GLU A 80 -0.38 3.68 -8.46
CA GLU A 80 -1.72 3.26 -8.88
C GLU A 80 -1.90 3.49 -10.40
N GLN A 81 -2.39 2.46 -11.10
CA GLN A 81 -2.60 2.51 -12.54
C GLN A 81 -3.97 3.09 -12.92
N ARG A 82 -4.98 3.04 -12.05
CA ARG A 82 -6.29 3.63 -12.27
C ARG A 82 -6.26 5.12 -11.97
N ARG A 83 -6.42 5.93 -13.01
CA ARG A 83 -6.35 7.40 -12.89
C ARG A 83 -7.37 7.97 -11.90
N ASP A 84 -8.57 7.42 -11.83
CA ASP A 84 -9.60 7.90 -10.92
C ASP A 84 -9.26 7.63 -9.44
N LEU A 85 -8.67 6.48 -9.12
CA LEU A 85 -8.21 6.17 -7.77
C LEU A 85 -6.99 7.03 -7.40
N PHE A 86 -6.03 7.17 -8.31
CA PHE A 86 -4.90 8.08 -8.16
C PHE A 86 -5.35 9.52 -7.87
N ASN A 87 -6.32 10.05 -8.63
CA ASN A 87 -6.83 11.41 -8.42
C ASN A 87 -7.50 11.58 -7.05
N LEU A 88 -8.22 10.55 -6.57
CA LEU A 88 -8.81 10.55 -5.24
C LEU A 88 -7.74 10.52 -4.14
N ALA A 89 -6.70 9.71 -4.30
CA ALA A 89 -5.58 9.66 -3.37
C ALA A 89 -4.87 11.03 -3.26
N GLU A 90 -4.58 11.67 -4.40
CA GLU A 90 -4.01 13.02 -4.43
C GLU A 90 -4.93 14.07 -3.77
N SER A 91 -6.24 13.99 -4.01
CA SER A 91 -7.22 14.90 -3.40
C SER A 91 -7.23 14.81 -1.87
N VAL A 92 -7.29 13.58 -1.34
CA VAL A 92 -7.32 13.38 0.12
C VAL A 92 -5.98 13.76 0.77
N LYS A 93 -4.85 13.40 0.16
CA LYS A 93 -3.52 13.83 0.60
C LYS A 93 -3.43 15.35 0.72
N ASN A 94 -3.91 16.08 -0.29
CA ASN A 94 -3.89 17.55 -0.31
C ASN A 94 -4.85 18.14 0.76
N THR A 95 -6.01 17.53 0.97
CA THR A 95 -6.96 17.94 2.02
C THR A 95 -6.34 17.83 3.42
N LEU A 96 -5.50 16.81 3.64
CA LEU A 96 -4.83 16.56 4.93
C LEU A 96 -3.43 17.19 5.03
N ASP A 97 -2.97 17.91 4.00
CA ASP A 97 -1.68 18.62 3.93
C ASP A 97 -0.46 17.71 4.23
N LEU A 98 -0.44 16.50 3.66
CA LEU A 98 0.62 15.52 3.90
C LEU A 98 1.75 15.66 2.87
N SER A 99 2.77 16.43 3.20
CA SER A 99 3.93 16.71 2.33
C SER A 99 4.88 15.51 2.14
N ASN A 100 4.84 14.54 3.06
CA ASN A 100 5.65 13.32 3.03
C ASN A 100 4.97 12.14 2.31
N VAL A 101 3.82 12.37 1.67
CA VAL A 101 3.12 11.38 0.84
C VAL A 101 3.12 11.81 -0.61
N LYS A 102 3.40 10.88 -1.52
CA LYS A 102 3.41 11.11 -2.97
C LYS A 102 2.73 9.95 -3.68
N PHE A 103 1.90 10.26 -4.67
CA PHE A 103 1.30 9.25 -5.53
C PHE A 103 1.89 9.30 -6.93
N ILE A 104 1.99 8.14 -7.58
CA ILE A 104 2.53 7.96 -8.93
C ILE A 104 1.45 7.27 -9.76
N HIS A 105 0.94 7.98 -10.77
CA HIS A 105 0.02 7.39 -11.74
C HIS A 105 0.81 6.61 -12.78
N ASN A 106 0.98 5.32 -12.55
CA ASN A 106 1.72 4.45 -13.46
C ASN A 106 1.38 2.97 -13.20
N ASN A 107 1.80 2.09 -14.12
CA ASN A 107 1.85 0.68 -13.86
C ASN A 107 3.08 0.35 -13.01
N ILE A 108 2.97 -0.63 -12.10
CA ILE A 108 4.06 -1.04 -11.21
C ILE A 108 5.33 -1.47 -11.99
N THR A 109 5.16 -2.03 -13.18
CA THR A 109 6.28 -2.49 -14.02
C THR A 109 7.12 -1.37 -14.64
N ALA A 110 6.67 -0.12 -14.52
CA ALA A 110 7.44 1.04 -14.96
C ALA A 110 8.24 1.71 -13.82
N LEU A 111 8.17 1.15 -12.58
CA LEU A 111 8.89 1.71 -11.45
C LEU A 111 10.22 0.98 -11.22
N ASP A 112 11.23 1.77 -10.88
CA ASP A 112 12.50 1.28 -10.38
C ASP A 112 12.43 1.09 -8.86
N PHE A 113 12.49 -0.16 -8.39
CA PHE A 113 12.44 -0.48 -6.97
C PHE A 113 13.72 -0.08 -6.22
N GLU A 114 14.82 0.22 -6.93
CA GLU A 114 16.06 0.71 -6.30
C GLU A 114 15.92 2.07 -5.64
N LEU A 115 14.87 2.80 -6.01
CA LEU A 115 14.55 4.12 -5.46
C LEU A 115 13.91 4.06 -4.06
N PHE A 116 13.57 2.84 -3.57
CA PHE A 116 12.80 2.64 -2.33
C PHE A 116 13.54 1.70 -1.37
N ASP A 117 13.38 1.99 -0.06
CA ASP A 117 14.06 1.28 1.02
C ASP A 117 13.21 0.14 1.60
N SER A 118 11.88 0.26 1.52
CA SER A 118 10.91 -0.68 2.09
C SER A 118 9.63 -0.73 1.28
N PHE A 119 8.83 -1.80 1.45
CA PHE A 119 7.68 -2.06 0.60
C PHE A 119 6.46 -2.49 1.41
N TYR A 120 5.28 -2.05 0.95
CA TYR A 120 3.98 -2.53 1.40
C TYR A 120 3.22 -3.16 0.24
N PHE A 121 2.57 -4.30 0.48
CA PHE A 121 1.84 -5.03 -0.55
C PHE A 121 0.56 -5.65 0.01
N PHE A 122 -0.60 -5.13 -0.38
CA PHE A 122 -1.91 -5.67 -0.03
C PHE A 122 -2.52 -6.41 -1.21
N ASN A 123 -2.03 -7.62 -1.52
CA ASN A 123 -2.62 -8.54 -2.51
C ASN A 123 -3.16 -7.86 -3.80
N SER A 124 -2.48 -6.81 -4.25
CA SER A 124 -2.97 -5.81 -5.22
C SER A 124 -3.33 -6.37 -6.59
N PHE A 125 -2.96 -7.63 -6.88
CA PHE A 125 -3.22 -8.26 -8.17
C PHE A 125 -4.33 -9.32 -8.10
N TYR A 126 -4.98 -9.50 -6.95
CA TYR A 126 -5.97 -10.57 -6.73
C TYR A 126 -7.18 -10.46 -7.65
N GLU A 127 -7.56 -9.26 -8.07
CA GLU A 127 -8.63 -9.03 -9.04
C GLU A 127 -8.38 -9.72 -10.39
N ASN A 128 -7.11 -9.99 -10.75
CA ASN A 128 -6.78 -10.71 -11.98
C ASN A 128 -7.17 -12.19 -11.95
N ILE A 129 -7.33 -12.80 -10.76
CA ILE A 129 -7.79 -14.18 -10.59
C ILE A 129 -9.22 -14.29 -10.07
N LYS A 130 -9.79 -13.19 -9.60
CA LYS A 130 -11.18 -13.06 -9.14
C LYS A 130 -11.80 -11.76 -9.68
N PRO A 131 -12.07 -11.67 -10.99
CA PRO A 131 -12.58 -10.44 -11.61
C PRO A 131 -13.90 -9.95 -11.00
N ASP A 132 -14.75 -10.87 -10.52
CA ASP A 132 -16.02 -10.55 -9.84
C ASP A 132 -15.83 -9.78 -8.53
N LEU A 133 -14.63 -9.83 -7.96
CA LEU A 133 -14.22 -9.08 -6.78
C LEU A 133 -13.36 -7.86 -7.13
N GLY A 134 -13.28 -7.48 -8.40
CA GLY A 134 -12.50 -6.32 -8.85
C GLY A 134 -13.13 -4.99 -8.42
N ILE A 135 -12.30 -3.95 -8.37
CA ILE A 135 -12.73 -2.59 -8.05
C ILE A 135 -13.68 -2.05 -9.13
N ASP A 136 -13.38 -2.35 -10.38
CA ASP A 136 -14.17 -1.99 -11.56
C ASP A 136 -13.78 -2.87 -12.78
N THR A 137 -14.40 -2.61 -13.93
CA THR A 137 -14.14 -3.30 -15.20
C THR A 137 -13.30 -2.49 -16.18
N LYS A 138 -12.66 -1.42 -15.74
CA LYS A 138 -11.90 -0.51 -16.63
C LYS A 138 -10.52 -1.05 -16.99
N ILE A 139 -9.99 -1.96 -16.19
CA ILE A 139 -8.69 -2.59 -16.41
C ILE A 139 -8.94 -4.05 -16.72
N GLU A 140 -8.29 -4.53 -17.77
CA GLU A 140 -8.29 -5.94 -18.08
C GLU A 140 -7.71 -6.75 -16.92
N ALA A 141 -8.40 -7.82 -16.55
CA ALA A 141 -8.02 -8.72 -15.48
C ALA A 141 -8.07 -10.17 -15.98
N ASN A 142 -6.92 -10.85 -15.93
CA ASN A 142 -6.79 -12.26 -16.29
C ASN A 142 -5.60 -12.92 -15.56
N SER A 143 -5.54 -14.25 -15.59
CA SER A 143 -4.49 -15.02 -14.90
C SER A 143 -3.09 -14.80 -15.46
N GLU A 144 -2.95 -14.42 -16.73
CA GLU A 144 -1.64 -14.11 -17.32
C GLU A 144 -1.09 -12.81 -16.76
N LEU A 145 -1.92 -11.77 -16.62
CA LEU A 145 -1.56 -10.51 -15.97
C LEU A 145 -1.24 -10.72 -14.49
N TYR A 146 -1.99 -11.57 -13.77
CA TYR A 146 -1.66 -11.95 -12.40
C TYR A 146 -0.24 -12.49 -12.30
N ASN A 147 0.09 -13.50 -13.12
CA ASN A 147 1.41 -14.12 -13.12
C ASN A 147 2.50 -13.13 -13.52
N TYR A 148 2.24 -12.29 -14.51
CA TYR A 148 3.18 -11.27 -14.98
C TYR A 148 3.53 -10.27 -13.87
N TYR A 149 2.53 -9.65 -13.24
CA TYR A 149 2.76 -8.68 -12.16
C TYR A 149 3.38 -9.31 -10.91
N THR A 150 2.91 -10.50 -10.52
CA THR A 150 3.45 -11.21 -9.36
C THR A 150 4.92 -11.58 -9.58
N ASN A 151 5.27 -12.09 -10.76
CA ASN A 151 6.65 -12.43 -11.10
C ASN A 151 7.53 -11.17 -11.18
N TYR A 152 7.02 -10.07 -11.73
CA TYR A 152 7.75 -8.82 -11.77
C TYR A 152 8.10 -8.34 -10.35
N VAL A 153 7.10 -8.22 -9.47
CA VAL A 153 7.31 -7.77 -8.08
C VAL A 153 8.25 -8.72 -7.34
N TYR A 154 8.09 -10.04 -7.52
CA TYR A 154 8.99 -11.03 -6.94
C TYR A 154 10.45 -10.79 -7.34
N GLN A 155 10.74 -10.62 -8.64
CA GLN A 155 12.09 -10.38 -9.15
C GLN A 155 12.66 -9.06 -8.62
N GLN A 156 11.86 -8.00 -8.57
CA GLN A 156 12.29 -6.70 -8.05
C GLN A 156 12.63 -6.78 -6.55
N LEU A 157 11.82 -7.46 -5.76
CA LEU A 157 12.07 -7.66 -4.33
C LEU A 157 13.32 -8.52 -4.09
N ASP A 158 13.52 -9.57 -4.90
CA ASP A 158 14.68 -10.47 -4.76
C ASP A 158 16.03 -9.79 -5.02
N GLN A 159 16.04 -8.69 -5.74
CA GLN A 159 17.21 -7.87 -6.02
C GLN A 159 17.51 -6.80 -4.95
N ARG A 160 16.67 -6.64 -3.94
CA ARG A 160 16.89 -5.60 -2.93
C ARG A 160 18.06 -5.95 -2.01
N PRO A 161 18.72 -4.96 -1.39
CA PRO A 161 19.81 -5.22 -0.45
C PRO A 161 19.31 -5.92 0.83
N SER A 162 20.20 -6.63 1.52
CA SER A 162 19.94 -7.16 2.86
C SER A 162 19.47 -6.04 3.81
N GLY A 163 18.52 -6.34 4.69
CA GLY A 163 17.87 -5.39 5.58
C GLY A 163 16.63 -4.70 5.00
N THR A 164 16.32 -4.88 3.71
CA THR A 164 15.07 -4.38 3.11
C THR A 164 13.86 -4.98 3.83
N ARG A 165 12.93 -4.11 4.28
CA ARG A 165 11.71 -4.52 4.97
C ARG A 165 10.55 -4.59 3.98
N LEU A 166 9.69 -5.59 4.19
CA LEU A 166 8.47 -5.77 3.42
C LEU A 166 7.33 -6.09 4.38
N VAL A 167 6.18 -5.49 4.17
CA VAL A 167 4.93 -5.89 4.81
C VAL A 167 3.97 -6.39 3.75
N THR A 168 3.34 -7.53 4.01
CA THR A 168 2.25 -8.06 3.18
C THR A 168 0.97 -8.20 3.99
N TYR A 169 -0.16 -7.77 3.41
CA TYR A 169 -1.49 -7.98 3.95
C TYR A 169 -2.31 -8.85 3.01
N HIS A 170 -2.85 -9.97 3.50
CA HIS A 170 -3.52 -11.02 2.71
C HIS A 170 -2.67 -11.62 1.55
N GLY A 171 -1.35 -11.36 1.52
CA GLY A 171 -0.45 -11.93 0.52
C GLY A 171 -0.10 -13.39 0.78
N SER A 172 0.09 -14.17 -0.29
CA SER A 172 0.62 -15.52 -0.23
C SER A 172 2.14 -15.52 0.00
N ALA A 173 2.65 -16.40 0.87
CA ALA A 173 4.10 -16.56 1.04
C ALA A 173 4.83 -16.96 -0.27
N LYS A 174 4.12 -17.58 -1.22
CA LYS A 174 4.67 -17.94 -2.54
C LYS A 174 5.01 -16.72 -3.42
N GLN A 175 4.46 -15.55 -3.09
CA GLN A 175 4.74 -14.28 -3.80
C GLN A 175 6.00 -13.59 -3.28
N ILE A 176 6.60 -14.11 -2.19
CA ILE A 176 7.73 -13.48 -1.51
C ILE A 176 8.99 -14.30 -1.79
N PRO A 177 10.11 -13.65 -2.21
CA PRO A 177 11.37 -14.34 -2.42
C PRO A 177 11.87 -15.08 -1.18
N SER A 178 12.51 -16.22 -1.39
CA SER A 178 13.10 -17.02 -0.30
C SER A 178 14.24 -16.32 0.46
N SER A 179 14.77 -15.24 -0.12
CA SER A 179 15.72 -14.30 0.52
C SER A 179 15.09 -13.46 1.63
N TYR A 180 13.74 -13.45 1.76
CA TYR A 180 13.04 -12.78 2.84
C TYR A 180 12.65 -13.75 3.94
N LYS A 181 12.99 -13.44 5.18
CA LYS A 181 12.53 -14.17 6.37
C LYS A 181 11.34 -13.49 7.03
N LEU A 182 10.38 -14.29 7.47
CA LEU A 182 9.25 -13.84 8.27
C LEU A 182 9.77 -13.43 9.67
N ILE A 183 9.60 -12.17 10.01
CA ILE A 183 10.00 -11.59 11.30
C ILE A 183 8.84 -11.62 12.30
N ASP A 184 7.63 -11.28 11.83
CA ASP A 184 6.42 -11.28 12.66
C ASP A 184 5.17 -11.52 11.81
N ASN A 185 4.12 -12.02 12.44
CA ASN A 185 2.80 -12.16 11.83
C ASN A 185 1.70 -11.92 12.87
N THR A 186 0.63 -11.29 12.43
CA THR A 186 -0.52 -10.96 13.28
C THR A 186 -1.82 -11.00 12.48
N HIS A 187 -2.98 -10.70 13.12
CA HIS A 187 -4.28 -10.70 12.47
C HIS A 187 -4.58 -12.04 11.77
N HIS A 188 -4.44 -13.14 12.52
CA HIS A 188 -4.65 -14.51 12.01
C HIS A 188 -3.80 -14.82 10.76
N TYR A 189 -2.53 -14.42 10.78
CA TYR A 189 -1.57 -14.57 9.67
C TYR A 189 -1.89 -13.74 8.40
N ALA A 190 -2.85 -12.83 8.46
CA ALA A 190 -3.15 -11.94 7.34
C ALA A 190 -2.09 -10.84 7.16
N LEU A 191 -1.58 -10.27 8.27
CA LEU A 191 -0.50 -9.29 8.26
C LEU A 191 0.83 -9.99 8.57
N LYS A 192 1.81 -9.85 7.68
CA LYS A 192 3.14 -10.44 7.82
C LYS A 192 4.22 -9.42 7.58
N MET A 193 5.23 -9.44 8.43
CA MET A 193 6.42 -8.59 8.36
C MET A 193 7.63 -9.42 7.96
N TRP A 194 8.34 -8.99 6.94
CA TRP A 194 9.46 -9.71 6.35
C TRP A 194 10.69 -8.83 6.30
N MET A 195 11.86 -9.43 6.42
CA MET A 195 13.16 -8.78 6.21
C MET A 195 14.01 -9.61 5.27
N ARG A 196 14.63 -8.96 4.31
CA ARG A 196 15.59 -9.60 3.40
C ARG A 196 16.92 -9.87 4.14
N GLU A 197 17.41 -11.10 4.01
CA GLU A 197 18.73 -11.52 4.53
C GLU A 197 19.86 -11.27 3.55
#